data_18ef41b0b2ee7d6b2db96865f67777bc
#
_entry.id   18ef41b0b2ee7d6b2db96865f67777bc
#
_cell.length_a   1.000
_cell.length_b   1.000
_cell.length_c   1.000
_cell.angle_alpha   90.00
_cell.angle_beta   90.00
_cell.angle_gamma   90.00
#
_symmetry.space_group_name_H-M   'P 1'
#
loop_
_entity.id
_entity.type
_entity.pdbx_description
1 polymer ?
#
loop_
_entity_poly.entity_id
_entity_poly.type
_entity_poly.pdbx_seq_one_letter_code
_entity_poly.pdbx_strand_id
1 'polypeptide(L)'
;MTKFFKNLFRLILIKTPFFIIINYIKNFFPNYKSKRKSLIIEQKIYDNFISLNDAEKWFCNNLSFLTKNFRNISGIKDILEIGSYEGRSAIFFLKTFLNSKITCVDTWSGSDEHLNFDFIKIEKNFDSNTSEFHLSGRLIKIKNTSNYFFLKNQKTYDLIYVDGDHSSDQVTEDINNSWKLLNKGGYLILDDFMWWYYKNLNKNPSTPINNFIIKYISEIKSLKVWHQVIIEKN
;
A
#
# COMPACT_ATOMS: atom_id res chain seq x y z
N MET A 1 6.68 23.29 2.85
CA MET A 1 7.22 23.39 4.23
C MET A 1 6.14 23.11 5.28
N THR A 2 4.96 23.73 5.21
CA THR A 2 3.85 23.57 6.17
C THR A 2 3.39 22.10 6.36
N LYS A 3 3.23 21.30 5.27
CA LYS A 3 2.82 19.89 5.34
C LYS A 3 3.85 19.01 6.08
N PHE A 4 5.15 19.28 5.89
CA PHE A 4 6.23 18.56 6.58
C PHE A 4 6.13 18.76 8.10
N PHE A 5 6.08 20.00 8.56
CA PHE A 5 5.99 20.31 10.00
C PHE A 5 4.70 19.79 10.63
N LYS A 6 3.57 19.87 9.90
CA LYS A 6 2.30 19.31 10.37
C LYS A 6 2.40 17.79 10.58
N ASN A 7 2.99 17.07 9.63
CA ASN A 7 3.18 15.61 9.75
C ASN A 7 4.15 15.28 10.88
N LEU A 8 5.28 15.97 10.97
CA LEU A 8 6.25 15.76 12.05
C LEU A 8 5.62 15.98 13.43
N PHE A 9 4.87 17.06 13.61
CA PHE A 9 4.15 17.33 14.85
C PHE A 9 3.17 16.21 15.21
N ARG A 10 2.42 15.70 14.25
CA ARG A 10 1.49 14.56 14.46
C ARG A 10 2.22 13.28 14.88
N LEU A 11 3.34 12.96 14.24
CA LEU A 11 4.17 11.81 14.61
C LEU A 11 4.68 11.93 16.05
N ILE A 12 5.05 13.14 16.50
CA ILE A 12 5.46 13.39 17.88
C ILE A 12 4.27 13.18 18.84
N LEU A 13 3.09 13.70 18.50
CA LEU A 13 1.89 13.57 19.33
C LEU A 13 1.47 12.11 19.58
N ILE A 14 1.62 11.25 18.59
CA ILE A 14 1.35 9.80 18.75
C ILE A 14 2.56 9.01 19.27
N LYS A 15 3.58 9.69 19.76
CA LYS A 15 4.79 9.10 20.33
C LYS A 15 5.51 8.14 19.37
N THR A 16 5.55 8.49 18.07
CA THR A 16 6.29 7.71 17.07
C THR A 16 7.76 7.56 17.49
N PRO A 17 8.35 6.36 17.44
CA PRO A 17 9.75 6.14 17.77
C PRO A 17 10.69 7.02 16.95
N PHE A 18 11.73 7.53 17.60
CA PHE A 18 12.65 8.49 16.99
C PHE A 18 13.32 7.97 15.72
N PHE A 19 13.67 6.69 15.66
CA PHE A 19 14.27 6.08 14.46
C PHE A 19 13.32 6.07 13.26
N ILE A 20 11.99 5.94 13.48
CA ILE A 20 10.97 6.03 12.42
C ILE A 20 10.88 7.48 11.94
N ILE A 21 10.89 8.45 12.86
CA ILE A 21 10.88 9.88 12.52
C ILE A 21 12.10 10.24 11.69
N ILE A 22 13.30 9.80 12.08
CA ILE A 22 14.52 10.03 11.30
C ILE A 22 14.40 9.43 9.90
N ASN A 23 13.87 8.21 9.80
CA ASN A 23 13.68 7.54 8.51
C ASN A 23 12.71 8.34 7.61
N TYR A 24 11.60 8.83 8.17
CA TYR A 24 10.67 9.72 7.48
C TYR A 24 11.35 11.00 6.98
N ILE A 25 12.11 11.68 7.84
CA ILE A 25 12.83 12.92 7.48
C ILE A 25 13.81 12.67 6.34
N LYS A 26 14.60 11.59 6.41
CA LYS A 26 15.56 11.22 5.35
C LYS A 26 14.90 11.00 3.98
N ASN A 27 13.69 10.49 3.97
CA ASN A 27 12.95 10.23 2.73
C ASN A 27 12.08 11.42 2.28
N PHE A 28 11.77 12.38 3.17
CA PHE A 28 10.86 13.47 2.85
C PHE A 28 11.34 14.34 1.68
N PHE A 29 12.50 14.96 1.81
CA PHE A 29 12.98 15.92 0.81
C PHE A 29 13.27 15.29 -0.57
N PRO A 30 13.93 14.12 -0.66
CA PRO A 30 14.14 13.46 -1.95
C PRO A 30 12.84 13.11 -2.67
N ASN A 31 11.83 12.61 -1.95
CA ASN A 31 10.57 12.19 -2.56
C ASN A 31 9.65 13.38 -2.85
N TYR A 32 9.64 14.41 -2.02
CA TYR A 32 8.92 15.65 -2.31
C TYR A 32 9.38 16.32 -3.61
N LYS A 33 10.71 16.34 -3.86
CA LYS A 33 11.28 16.87 -5.11
C LYS A 33 11.00 15.99 -6.32
N SER A 34 10.66 14.73 -6.13
CA SER A 34 10.45 13.76 -7.21
C SER A 34 9.01 13.67 -7.72
N LYS A 35 8.09 14.54 -7.28
CA LYS A 35 6.69 14.55 -7.74
C LYS A 35 6.56 14.60 -9.26
N ARG A 36 7.42 15.38 -9.94
CA ARG A 36 7.47 15.42 -11.42
C ARG A 36 7.86 14.07 -12.04
N LYS A 37 8.74 13.30 -11.36
CA LYS A 37 9.11 11.95 -11.81
C LYS A 37 7.95 10.98 -11.70
N SER A 38 7.12 11.10 -10.65
CA SER A 38 5.92 10.29 -10.49
C SER A 38 4.94 10.50 -11.66
N LEU A 39 4.76 11.73 -12.14
CA LEU A 39 3.91 12.00 -13.30
C LEU A 39 4.42 11.34 -14.58
N ILE A 40 5.75 11.34 -14.81
CA ILE A 40 6.37 10.68 -15.97
C ILE A 40 6.18 9.15 -15.88
N ILE A 41 6.34 8.59 -14.70
CA ILE A 41 6.12 7.16 -14.45
C ILE A 41 4.66 6.80 -14.66
N GLU A 42 3.74 7.63 -14.15
CA GLU A 42 2.31 7.48 -14.33
C GLU A 42 1.93 7.38 -15.80
N GLN A 43 2.38 8.34 -16.62
CA GLN A 43 2.12 8.35 -18.06
C GLN A 43 2.59 7.06 -18.76
N LYS A 44 3.70 6.47 -18.31
CA LYS A 44 4.24 5.22 -18.90
C LYS A 44 3.51 3.95 -18.47
N ILE A 45 2.92 3.96 -17.28
CA ILE A 45 2.30 2.76 -16.69
C ILE A 45 0.81 2.70 -17.01
N TYR A 46 0.12 3.84 -17.02
CA TYR A 46 -1.34 3.92 -17.02
C TYR A 46 -1.94 4.45 -18.32
N ASP A 47 -1.36 4.07 -19.46
CA ASP A 47 -1.99 4.35 -20.74
C ASP A 47 -3.39 3.71 -20.78
N ASN A 48 -4.42 4.53 -21.08
CA ASN A 48 -5.83 4.10 -21.13
C ASN A 48 -6.45 3.62 -19.79
N PHE A 49 -5.88 4.01 -18.64
CA PHE A 49 -6.47 3.68 -17.34
C PHE A 49 -7.81 4.40 -17.14
N ILE A 50 -8.85 3.62 -16.84
CA ILE A 50 -10.20 4.12 -16.58
C ILE A 50 -10.32 4.45 -15.09
N SER A 51 -10.70 5.67 -14.74
CA SER A 51 -10.91 6.11 -13.37
C SER A 51 -12.28 6.73 -13.18
N LEU A 52 -12.87 6.52 -12.00
CA LEU A 52 -14.13 7.17 -11.61
C LEU A 52 -13.94 8.68 -11.51
N ASN A 53 -12.79 9.10 -10.98
CA ASN A 53 -12.43 10.50 -10.82
C ASN A 53 -10.94 10.69 -11.15
N ASP A 54 -10.63 11.35 -12.26
CA ASP A 54 -9.25 11.59 -12.70
C ASP A 54 -8.42 12.41 -11.70
N ALA A 55 -9.07 13.14 -10.78
CA ALA A 55 -8.38 13.87 -9.72
C ALA A 55 -7.86 12.94 -8.59
N GLU A 56 -8.38 11.72 -8.48
CA GLU A 56 -8.05 10.77 -7.41
C GLU A 56 -6.85 9.90 -7.79
N LYS A 57 -5.67 10.51 -7.77
CA LYS A 57 -4.41 9.83 -8.09
C LYS A 57 -3.60 9.55 -6.82
N TRP A 58 -4.26 9.01 -5.77
CA TRP A 58 -3.62 8.81 -4.46
C TRP A 58 -2.36 7.96 -4.56
N PHE A 59 -2.48 6.77 -5.15
CA PHE A 59 -1.36 5.86 -5.36
C PHE A 59 -0.23 6.50 -6.20
N CYS A 60 -0.58 7.29 -7.23
CA CYS A 60 0.40 7.88 -8.15
C CYS A 60 1.39 8.83 -7.45
N ASN A 61 1.03 9.43 -6.32
CA ASN A 61 1.93 10.27 -5.54
C ASN A 61 3.12 9.49 -4.96
N ASN A 62 3.00 8.16 -4.84
CA ASN A 62 4.01 7.27 -4.26
C ASN A 62 4.89 6.57 -5.31
N LEU A 63 4.58 6.69 -6.61
CA LEU A 63 5.24 5.95 -7.70
C LEU A 63 6.76 6.13 -7.73
N SER A 64 7.26 7.36 -7.52
CA SER A 64 8.71 7.58 -7.51
C SER A 64 9.40 6.94 -6.30
N PHE A 65 8.72 6.89 -5.16
CA PHE A 65 9.21 6.23 -3.96
C PHE A 65 9.25 4.70 -4.15
N LEU A 66 8.18 4.12 -4.64
CA LEU A 66 8.09 2.70 -4.94
C LEU A 66 9.09 2.28 -6.02
N THR A 67 9.12 2.97 -7.16
CA THR A 67 10.06 2.66 -8.25
C THR A 67 11.51 2.73 -7.79
N LYS A 68 11.89 3.73 -6.98
CA LYS A 68 13.25 3.85 -6.44
C LYS A 68 13.63 2.65 -5.58
N ASN A 69 12.69 2.14 -4.77
CA ASN A 69 12.96 1.06 -3.84
C ASN A 69 12.90 -0.33 -4.50
N PHE A 70 12.09 -0.51 -5.55
CA PHE A 70 11.84 -1.82 -6.17
C PHE A 70 12.50 -2.06 -7.51
N ARG A 71 13.04 -1.02 -8.20
CA ARG A 71 13.63 -1.15 -9.53
C ARG A 71 14.77 -2.17 -9.67
N ASN A 72 15.48 -2.46 -8.58
CA ASN A 72 16.61 -3.40 -8.55
C ASN A 72 16.27 -4.68 -7.77
N ILE A 73 15.02 -4.85 -7.35
CA ILE A 73 14.56 -6.05 -6.66
C ILE A 73 14.12 -7.06 -7.72
N SER A 74 14.59 -8.30 -7.56
CA SER A 74 14.21 -9.45 -8.39
C SER A 74 13.68 -10.57 -7.51
N GLY A 75 13.07 -11.57 -8.14
CA GLY A 75 12.61 -12.76 -7.42
C GLY A 75 11.21 -12.68 -6.82
N ILE A 76 10.52 -11.55 -6.94
CA ILE A 76 9.12 -11.41 -6.53
C ILE A 76 8.25 -12.19 -7.52
N LYS A 77 7.59 -13.25 -7.04
CA LYS A 77 6.71 -14.14 -7.82
C LYS A 77 5.26 -14.05 -7.38
N ASP A 78 5.03 -14.06 -6.08
CA ASP A 78 3.69 -14.08 -5.51
C ASP A 78 3.45 -12.80 -4.71
N ILE A 79 2.42 -12.04 -5.14
CA ILE A 79 2.03 -10.75 -4.55
C ILE A 79 0.63 -10.87 -3.98
N LEU A 80 0.40 -10.33 -2.79
CA LEU A 80 -0.91 -10.11 -2.20
C LEU A 80 -1.19 -8.62 -2.10
N GLU A 81 -2.38 -8.21 -2.46
CA GLU A 81 -2.89 -6.86 -2.28
C GLU A 81 -4.19 -6.90 -1.48
N ILE A 82 -4.25 -6.12 -0.41
CA ILE A 82 -5.44 -5.88 0.41
C ILE A 82 -5.90 -4.44 0.16
N GLY A 83 -7.08 -4.30 -0.46
CA GLY A 83 -7.57 -3.02 -0.97
C GLY A 83 -7.02 -2.75 -2.38
N SER A 84 -7.84 -2.98 -3.39
CA SER A 84 -7.41 -2.88 -4.80
C SER A 84 -8.07 -1.74 -5.57
N TYR A 85 -9.22 -1.26 -5.08
CA TYR A 85 -9.98 -0.16 -5.69
C TYR A 85 -10.14 -0.33 -7.21
N GLU A 86 -9.58 0.56 -8.04
CA GLU A 86 -9.61 0.49 -9.52
C GLU A 86 -8.38 -0.21 -10.14
N GLY A 87 -7.46 -0.78 -9.31
CA GLY A 87 -6.35 -1.63 -9.77
C GLY A 87 -5.05 -0.90 -10.10
N ARG A 88 -4.86 0.38 -9.70
CA ARG A 88 -3.62 1.13 -9.99
C ARG A 88 -2.37 0.46 -9.40
N SER A 89 -2.42 0.09 -8.15
CA SER A 89 -1.33 -0.59 -7.44
C SER A 89 -1.05 -1.97 -8.02
N ALA A 90 -2.09 -2.76 -8.29
CA ALA A 90 -1.97 -4.06 -8.94
C ALA A 90 -1.23 -3.99 -10.30
N ILE A 91 -1.62 -3.03 -11.16
CA ILE A 91 -0.98 -2.82 -12.46
C ILE A 91 0.48 -2.39 -12.28
N PHE A 92 0.77 -1.49 -11.33
CA PHE A 92 2.14 -1.07 -11.03
C PHE A 92 3.02 -2.25 -10.66
N PHE A 93 2.57 -3.11 -9.75
CA PHE A 93 3.34 -4.27 -9.31
C PHE A 93 3.54 -5.29 -10.45
N LEU A 94 2.49 -5.57 -11.23
CA LEU A 94 2.58 -6.51 -12.36
C LEU A 94 3.45 -6.00 -13.50
N LYS A 95 3.51 -4.69 -13.74
CA LYS A 95 4.43 -4.07 -14.72
C LYS A 95 5.85 -3.90 -14.18
N THR A 96 6.03 -3.84 -12.85
CA THR A 96 7.34 -3.80 -12.21
C THR A 96 7.97 -5.19 -12.13
N PHE A 97 7.18 -6.21 -11.79
CA PHE A 97 7.61 -7.61 -11.63
C PHE A 97 6.97 -8.48 -12.72
N LEU A 98 7.61 -8.52 -13.89
CA LEU A 98 7.02 -9.12 -15.10
C LEU A 98 6.63 -10.60 -14.97
N ASN A 99 7.32 -11.35 -14.11
CA ASN A 99 7.08 -12.77 -13.87
C ASN A 99 6.22 -13.05 -12.63
N SER A 100 5.61 -12.02 -12.04
CA SER A 100 4.78 -12.18 -10.84
C SER A 100 3.32 -12.44 -11.15
N LYS A 101 2.65 -13.02 -10.15
CA LYS A 101 1.19 -13.11 -10.05
C LYS A 101 0.74 -12.32 -8.83
N ILE A 102 -0.42 -11.68 -8.91
CA ILE A 102 -1.02 -10.94 -7.81
C ILE A 102 -2.39 -11.50 -7.44
N THR A 103 -2.65 -11.61 -6.15
CA THR A 103 -3.98 -11.85 -5.59
C THR A 103 -4.50 -10.54 -5.03
N CYS A 104 -5.57 -10.01 -5.60
CA CYS A 104 -6.22 -8.77 -5.21
C CYS A 104 -7.46 -9.10 -4.37
N VAL A 105 -7.47 -8.63 -3.13
CA VAL A 105 -8.58 -8.83 -2.18
C VAL A 105 -9.20 -7.49 -1.86
N ASP A 106 -10.48 -7.33 -2.21
CA ASP A 106 -11.25 -6.12 -1.94
C ASP A 106 -12.73 -6.49 -1.76
N THR A 107 -13.46 -5.73 -1.00
CA THR A 107 -14.92 -5.87 -0.88
C THR A 107 -15.65 -5.20 -2.03
N TRP A 108 -15.03 -4.20 -2.66
CA TRP A 108 -15.66 -3.23 -3.56
C TRP A 108 -16.95 -2.66 -2.98
N SER A 109 -16.92 -2.40 -1.66
CA SER A 109 -18.03 -1.79 -0.91
C SER A 109 -17.60 -0.53 -0.17
N GLY A 110 -16.28 -0.24 -0.17
CA GLY A 110 -15.69 0.92 0.49
C GLY A 110 -15.56 0.81 2.00
N SER A 111 -15.13 1.89 2.59
CA SER A 111 -14.99 2.12 4.03
C SER A 111 -15.70 3.41 4.44
N ASP A 112 -15.68 3.76 5.71
CA ASP A 112 -16.41 4.92 6.29
C ASP A 112 -16.15 6.26 5.57
N GLU A 113 -15.03 6.41 4.89
CA GLU A 113 -14.64 7.64 4.18
C GLU A 113 -15.20 7.76 2.76
N HIS A 114 -15.78 6.68 2.23
CA HIS A 114 -16.20 6.57 0.84
C HIS A 114 -17.73 6.67 0.64
N LEU A 115 -18.43 7.43 1.49
CA LEU A 115 -19.90 7.47 1.58
C LEU A 115 -20.65 7.78 0.28
N ASN A 116 -20.00 8.41 -0.71
CA ASN A 116 -20.65 8.87 -1.95
C ASN A 116 -20.03 8.25 -3.22
N PHE A 117 -19.33 7.13 -3.10
CA PHE A 117 -18.64 6.50 -4.23
C PHE A 117 -19.55 5.46 -4.92
N ASP A 118 -19.47 5.39 -6.24
CA ASP A 118 -20.13 4.34 -7.04
C ASP A 118 -19.25 3.09 -7.09
N PHE A 119 -19.38 2.23 -6.09
CA PHE A 119 -18.59 1.01 -5.96
C PHE A 119 -18.85 0.00 -7.09
N ILE A 120 -20.04 0.01 -7.69
CA ILE A 120 -20.32 -0.83 -8.87
C ILE A 120 -19.44 -0.39 -10.05
N LYS A 121 -19.31 0.91 -10.23
CA LYS A 121 -18.46 1.47 -11.29
C LYS A 121 -16.98 1.27 -10.99
N ILE A 122 -16.56 1.43 -9.73
CA ILE A 122 -15.18 1.17 -9.28
C ILE A 122 -14.78 -0.27 -9.56
N GLU A 123 -15.62 -1.24 -9.20
CA GLU A 123 -15.36 -2.65 -9.48
C GLU A 123 -15.28 -2.94 -10.98
N LYS A 124 -16.18 -2.37 -11.79
CA LYS A 124 -16.12 -2.50 -13.26
C LYS A 124 -14.84 -1.87 -13.84
N ASN A 125 -14.40 -0.73 -13.30
CA ASN A 125 -13.14 -0.11 -13.70
C ASN A 125 -11.95 -1.01 -13.36
N PHE A 126 -11.93 -1.62 -12.16
CA PHE A 126 -10.93 -2.62 -11.80
C PHE A 126 -10.87 -3.75 -12.83
N ASP A 127 -12.01 -4.37 -13.14
CA ASP A 127 -12.09 -5.47 -14.09
C ASP A 127 -11.60 -5.07 -15.49
N SER A 128 -11.95 -3.87 -15.95
CA SER A 128 -11.52 -3.34 -17.24
C SER A 128 -10.02 -3.04 -17.26
N ASN A 129 -9.51 -2.34 -16.24
CA ASN A 129 -8.12 -1.92 -16.14
C ASN A 129 -7.14 -3.10 -16.02
N THR A 130 -7.58 -4.19 -15.38
CA THR A 130 -6.75 -5.35 -15.08
C THR A 130 -7.00 -6.55 -16.01
N SER A 131 -7.87 -6.40 -17.02
CA SER A 131 -8.34 -7.47 -17.88
C SER A 131 -7.21 -8.27 -18.54
N GLU A 132 -6.16 -7.62 -19.04
CA GLU A 132 -5.00 -8.30 -19.66
C GLU A 132 -4.28 -9.24 -18.68
N PHE A 133 -4.16 -8.84 -17.41
CA PHE A 133 -3.51 -9.63 -16.38
C PHE A 133 -4.39 -10.78 -15.89
N HIS A 134 -5.70 -10.56 -15.87
CA HIS A 134 -6.65 -11.62 -15.58
C HIS A 134 -6.65 -12.70 -16.66
N LEU A 135 -6.74 -12.30 -17.94
CA LEU A 135 -6.71 -13.22 -19.09
C LEU A 135 -5.38 -14.00 -19.20
N SER A 136 -4.26 -13.38 -18.83
CA SER A 136 -2.95 -14.06 -18.80
C SER A 136 -2.74 -14.94 -17.56
N GLY A 137 -3.71 -15.03 -16.64
CA GLY A 137 -3.60 -15.79 -15.39
C GLY A 137 -2.60 -15.22 -14.39
N ARG A 138 -2.23 -13.94 -14.54
CA ARG A 138 -1.32 -13.23 -13.64
C ARG A 138 -2.04 -12.48 -12.53
N LEU A 139 -3.36 -12.29 -12.60
CA LEU A 139 -4.17 -11.66 -11.58
C LEU A 139 -5.32 -12.55 -11.13
N ILE A 140 -5.48 -12.68 -9.82
CA ILE A 140 -6.61 -13.37 -9.18
C ILE A 140 -7.39 -12.31 -8.39
N LYS A 141 -8.68 -12.13 -8.74
CA LYS A 141 -9.60 -11.24 -8.04
C LYS A 141 -10.36 -12.03 -6.98
N ILE A 142 -10.37 -11.55 -5.75
CA ILE A 142 -11.15 -12.10 -4.62
C ILE A 142 -12.02 -10.99 -4.03
N LYS A 143 -13.33 -11.06 -4.31
CA LYS A 143 -14.32 -10.16 -3.74
C LYS A 143 -14.75 -10.63 -2.36
N ASN A 144 -14.03 -10.17 -1.33
CA ASN A 144 -14.33 -10.51 0.07
C ASN A 144 -13.60 -9.55 1.02
N THR A 145 -13.90 -9.66 2.33
CA THR A 145 -13.13 -8.98 3.37
C THR A 145 -11.74 -9.61 3.50
N SER A 146 -10.75 -8.81 3.90
CA SER A 146 -9.41 -9.30 4.22
C SER A 146 -9.43 -10.35 5.32
N ASN A 147 -10.27 -10.18 6.36
CA ASN A 147 -10.43 -11.13 7.46
C ASN A 147 -10.89 -12.51 6.97
N TYR A 148 -11.89 -12.56 6.07
CA TYR A 148 -12.33 -13.83 5.50
C TYR A 148 -11.25 -14.47 4.63
N PHE A 149 -10.55 -13.65 3.82
CA PHE A 149 -9.43 -14.12 3.01
C PHE A 149 -8.34 -14.75 3.89
N PHE A 150 -7.87 -14.05 4.92
CA PHE A 150 -6.82 -14.54 5.82
C PHE A 150 -7.21 -15.84 6.53
N LEU A 151 -8.49 -16.00 6.89
CA LEU A 151 -9.00 -17.24 7.50
C LEU A 151 -8.89 -18.45 6.58
N LYS A 152 -9.04 -18.27 5.26
CA LYS A 152 -9.07 -19.34 4.26
C LYS A 152 -7.74 -19.55 3.54
N ASN A 153 -6.87 -18.56 3.53
CA ASN A 153 -5.62 -18.58 2.79
C ASN A 153 -4.49 -19.23 3.58
N GLN A 154 -3.77 -20.15 2.92
CA GLN A 154 -2.54 -20.76 3.46
C GLN A 154 -1.32 -20.46 2.59
N LYS A 155 -1.51 -19.78 1.46
CA LYS A 155 -0.42 -19.40 0.57
C LYS A 155 0.41 -18.28 1.20
N THR A 156 1.72 -18.33 1.01
CA THR A 156 2.66 -17.26 1.39
C THR A 156 3.03 -16.41 0.18
N TYR A 157 3.58 -15.22 0.43
CA TYR A 157 3.83 -14.20 -0.57
C TYR A 157 5.21 -13.57 -0.42
N ASP A 158 5.79 -13.12 -1.53
CA ASP A 158 7.07 -12.42 -1.56
C ASP A 158 6.90 -10.90 -1.35
N LEU A 159 5.73 -10.38 -1.72
CA LEU A 159 5.35 -8.99 -1.50
C LEU A 159 3.88 -8.92 -1.07
N ILE A 160 3.61 -8.16 -0.02
CA ILE A 160 2.24 -7.88 0.42
C ILE A 160 2.07 -6.37 0.50
N TYR A 161 1.02 -5.85 -0.14
CA TYR A 161 0.61 -4.45 -0.11
C TYR A 161 -0.72 -4.33 0.65
N VAL A 162 -0.74 -3.52 1.70
CA VAL A 162 -1.91 -3.29 2.56
C VAL A 162 -2.37 -1.85 2.40
N ASP A 163 -3.55 -1.68 1.82
CA ASP A 163 -4.20 -0.42 1.48
C ASP A 163 -5.74 -0.58 1.51
N GLY A 164 -6.25 -1.24 2.55
CA GLY A 164 -7.67 -1.55 2.72
C GLY A 164 -8.41 -0.51 3.56
N ASP A 165 -9.12 -0.96 4.61
CA ASP A 165 -9.76 -0.07 5.59
C ASP A 165 -8.69 0.63 6.44
N HIS A 166 -8.82 1.95 6.62
CA HIS A 166 -7.81 2.78 7.29
C HIS A 166 -8.08 2.95 8.79
N SER A 167 -9.06 2.23 9.37
CA SER A 167 -9.25 2.21 10.80
C SER A 167 -8.10 1.49 11.51
N SER A 168 -7.66 2.02 12.65
CA SER A 168 -6.55 1.44 13.42
C SER A 168 -6.74 -0.05 13.73
N ASP A 169 -7.97 -0.47 13.98
CA ASP A 169 -8.29 -1.85 14.33
C ASP A 169 -8.12 -2.77 13.12
N GLN A 170 -8.68 -2.41 11.96
CA GLN A 170 -8.54 -3.21 10.74
C GLN A 170 -7.12 -3.20 10.22
N VAL A 171 -6.42 -2.07 10.23
CA VAL A 171 -5.00 -1.99 9.87
C VAL A 171 -4.16 -2.92 10.76
N THR A 172 -4.47 -3.00 12.06
CA THR A 172 -3.78 -3.92 12.98
C THR A 172 -3.96 -5.38 12.57
N GLU A 173 -5.19 -5.78 12.25
CA GLU A 173 -5.50 -7.15 11.81
C GLU A 173 -4.81 -7.47 10.47
N ASP A 174 -4.92 -6.59 9.49
CA ASP A 174 -4.37 -6.78 8.16
C ASP A 174 -2.84 -6.90 8.20
N ILE A 175 -2.15 -6.05 8.97
CA ILE A 175 -0.70 -6.09 9.11
C ILE A 175 -0.25 -7.39 9.78
N ASN A 176 -0.89 -7.78 10.92
CA ASN A 176 -0.48 -8.97 11.66
C ASN A 176 -0.70 -10.25 10.85
N ASN A 177 -1.80 -10.36 10.10
CA ASN A 177 -2.07 -11.51 9.25
C ASN A 177 -1.16 -11.52 8.02
N SER A 178 -0.92 -10.36 7.39
CA SER A 178 0.04 -10.22 6.29
C SER A 178 1.45 -10.65 6.69
N TRP A 179 1.90 -10.29 7.91
CA TRP A 179 3.23 -10.67 8.39
C TRP A 179 3.42 -12.18 8.52
N LYS A 180 2.38 -12.91 8.94
CA LYS A 180 2.41 -14.39 9.00
C LYS A 180 2.56 -15.02 7.63
N LEU A 181 1.94 -14.42 6.60
CA LEU A 181 1.95 -14.92 5.22
C LEU A 181 3.16 -14.42 4.41
N LEU A 182 3.93 -13.47 4.92
CA LEU A 182 5.10 -12.93 4.23
C LEU A 182 6.29 -13.87 4.34
N ASN A 183 6.88 -14.23 3.21
CA ASN A 183 8.10 -15.02 3.13
C ASN A 183 9.29 -14.28 3.78
N LYS A 184 10.29 -15.04 4.24
CA LYS A 184 11.59 -14.45 4.62
C LYS A 184 12.24 -13.79 3.42
N GLY A 185 12.80 -12.60 3.60
CA GLY A 185 13.31 -11.76 2.52
C GLY A 185 12.23 -11.06 1.71
N GLY A 186 10.94 -11.28 2.04
CA GLY A 186 9.81 -10.62 1.40
C GLY A 186 9.59 -9.19 1.87
N TYR A 187 8.71 -8.48 1.16
CA TYR A 187 8.43 -7.05 1.39
C TYR A 187 6.98 -6.85 1.81
N LEU A 188 6.78 -6.17 2.95
CA LEU A 188 5.49 -5.63 3.38
C LEU A 188 5.45 -4.14 3.09
N ILE A 189 4.45 -3.70 2.35
CA ILE A 189 4.20 -2.28 2.08
C ILE A 189 2.89 -1.91 2.76
N LEU A 190 2.95 -0.90 3.62
CA LEU A 190 1.80 -0.37 4.35
C LEU A 190 1.51 1.03 3.83
N ASP A 191 0.33 1.24 3.26
CA ASP A 191 -0.06 2.56 2.77
C ASP A 191 -0.55 3.45 3.92
N ASP A 192 -0.84 4.68 3.59
CA ASP A 192 -1.48 5.67 4.43
C ASP A 192 -0.84 5.97 5.79
N PHE A 193 0.47 5.75 5.92
CA PHE A 193 1.20 6.10 7.15
C PHE A 193 1.05 7.59 7.52
N MET A 194 0.89 8.48 6.53
CA MET A 194 0.68 9.92 6.73
C MET A 194 -0.76 10.36 6.47
N TRP A 195 -1.71 9.43 6.42
CA TRP A 195 -3.13 9.72 6.28
C TRP A 195 -3.75 9.98 7.67
N TRP A 196 -4.59 11.01 7.78
CA TRP A 196 -5.13 11.52 9.04
C TRP A 196 -6.58 11.96 8.84
N TYR A 197 -7.48 11.05 8.97
CA TYR A 197 -8.92 11.27 8.84
C TYR A 197 -9.59 11.40 10.20
N TYR A 198 -9.33 10.46 11.10
CA TYR A 198 -9.95 10.42 12.41
C TYR A 198 -9.40 11.51 13.32
N LYS A 199 -10.32 12.25 14.03
CA LYS A 199 -9.95 13.27 15.01
C LYS A 199 -9.10 12.70 16.15
N ASN A 200 -9.45 11.48 16.62
CA ASN A 200 -8.58 10.74 17.54
C ASN A 200 -7.37 10.21 16.75
N LEU A 201 -6.21 10.79 17.02
CA LEU A 201 -4.97 10.48 16.30
C LEU A 201 -4.60 8.99 16.37
N ASN A 202 -4.93 8.31 17.47
CA ASN A 202 -4.64 6.88 17.65
C ASN A 202 -5.52 5.97 16.79
N LYS A 203 -6.58 6.47 16.20
CA LYS A 203 -7.45 5.72 15.26
C LYS A 203 -6.96 5.76 13.81
N ASN A 204 -5.89 6.49 13.52
CA ASN A 204 -5.31 6.57 12.17
C ASN A 204 -4.24 5.47 11.95
N PRO A 205 -3.93 5.11 10.70
CA PRO A 205 -3.01 4.01 10.35
C PRO A 205 -1.60 4.10 10.96
N SER A 206 -1.10 5.32 11.21
CA SER A 206 0.24 5.53 11.78
C SER A 206 0.44 4.82 13.12
N THR A 207 -0.60 4.74 13.97
CA THR A 207 -0.48 4.13 15.31
C THR A 207 -0.27 2.63 15.23
N PRO A 208 -1.13 1.83 14.57
CA PRO A 208 -0.89 0.39 14.44
C PRO A 208 0.40 0.07 13.67
N ILE A 209 0.76 0.87 12.67
CA ILE A 209 2.02 0.69 11.93
C ILE A 209 3.23 0.89 12.86
N ASN A 210 3.25 1.93 13.70
CA ASN A 210 4.30 2.16 14.68
C ASN A 210 4.40 0.99 15.68
N ASN A 211 3.28 0.56 16.24
CA ASN A 211 3.22 -0.54 17.20
C ASN A 211 3.74 -1.84 16.57
N PHE A 212 3.38 -2.12 15.33
CA PHE A 212 3.87 -3.27 14.59
C PHE A 212 5.40 -3.22 14.39
N ILE A 213 5.94 -2.09 13.93
CA ILE A 213 7.39 -1.92 13.73
C ILE A 213 8.15 -2.13 15.05
N ILE A 214 7.67 -1.58 16.16
CA ILE A 214 8.29 -1.77 17.48
C ILE A 214 8.27 -3.25 17.87
N LYS A 215 7.12 -3.90 17.73
CA LYS A 215 6.92 -5.31 18.12
C LYS A 215 7.84 -6.26 17.36
N TYR A 216 8.03 -6.03 16.06
CA TYR A 216 8.77 -6.94 15.18
C TYR A 216 10.14 -6.40 14.75
N ILE A 217 10.69 -5.41 15.46
CA ILE A 217 11.94 -4.72 15.08
C ILE A 217 13.13 -5.68 14.86
N SER A 218 13.23 -6.77 15.63
CA SER A 218 14.28 -7.78 15.49
C SER A 218 14.12 -8.66 14.24
N GLU A 219 12.91 -8.71 13.65
CA GLU A 219 12.61 -9.47 12.44
C GLU A 219 12.66 -8.59 11.17
N ILE A 220 12.92 -7.29 11.32
CA ILE A 220 12.98 -6.33 10.22
C ILE A 220 14.43 -6.16 9.76
N LYS A 221 14.71 -6.54 8.51
CA LYS A 221 16.02 -6.34 7.86
C LYS A 221 16.21 -4.91 7.37
N SER A 222 15.18 -4.32 6.76
CA SER A 222 15.23 -2.94 6.30
C SER A 222 13.88 -2.24 6.43
N LEU A 223 13.91 -0.92 6.65
CA LEU A 223 12.75 -0.06 6.82
C LEU A 223 12.92 1.21 5.99
N LYS A 224 11.90 1.58 5.21
CA LYS A 224 11.80 2.86 4.50
C LYS A 224 10.45 3.50 4.82
N VAL A 225 10.47 4.73 5.32
CA VAL A 225 9.28 5.46 5.74
C VAL A 225 9.11 6.73 4.91
N TRP A 226 7.93 6.86 4.32
CA TRP A 226 7.44 8.03 3.59
C TRP A 226 5.95 8.23 3.90
N HIS A 227 5.10 8.43 2.92
CA HIS A 227 3.64 8.30 3.06
C HIS A 227 3.23 6.84 3.14
N GLN A 228 4.05 5.97 2.60
CA GLN A 228 4.01 4.51 2.75
C GLN A 228 5.20 4.04 3.59
N VAL A 229 5.05 2.87 4.19
CA VAL A 229 6.13 2.19 4.89
C VAL A 229 6.47 0.91 4.14
N ILE A 230 7.75 0.72 3.77
CA ILE A 230 8.26 -0.50 3.16
C ILE A 230 9.13 -1.21 4.18
N ILE A 231 8.81 -2.46 4.47
CA ILE A 231 9.50 -3.33 5.43
C ILE A 231 10.00 -4.56 4.68
N GLU A 232 11.28 -4.88 4.82
CA GLU A 232 11.86 -6.14 4.37
C GLU A 232 12.00 -7.06 5.59
N LYS A 233 11.46 -8.28 5.50
CA LYS A 233 11.51 -9.30 6.56
C LYS A 233 12.85 -10.04 6.54
N ASN A 234 13.41 -10.35 7.71
CA ASN A 234 14.61 -11.19 7.85
C ASN A 234 14.36 -12.63 7.42
#